data_2012751d10355f6a3e97edb06a21d4ef
#
_entry.id   2012751d10355f6a3e97edb06a21d4ef
#
_cell.length_a   1.000
_cell.length_b   1.000
_cell.length_c   1.000
_cell.angle_alpha   90.00
_cell.angle_beta   90.00
_cell.angle_gamma   90.00
#
_symmetry.space_group_name_H-M   'P 1'
#
loop_
_entity.id
_entity.type
_entity.pdbx_description
1 polymer ?
#
loop_
_entity_poly.entity_id
_entity_poly.type
_entity_poly.pdbx_seq_one_letter_code
_entity_poly.pdbx_strand_id
1 'polypeptide(L)'
;MIAASTQMYAGWRVVVDKNCIKIVSSNLAAQKLIEEQHNARLDTIAAKQQKVELYSVSMATMKELYKLSMQNISGFGTESLYYKEIGSCAFDIIRNVPELIKTVSKAKFTNQLYCLTELGGLVMETQQLVGNFVNIVNNARIPNPLKGEGTAEKKLSLIHI
;
A
#
# COMPACT_ATOMS: atom_id res chain seq x y z
N MET A 1 -54.61 -60.95 33.30
CA MET A 1 -53.90 -60.92 32.01
C MET A 1 -53.09 -59.63 31.95
N ILE A 2 -51.82 -59.76 32.19
CA ILE A 2 -50.88 -58.59 32.10
C ILE A 2 -50.17 -58.68 30.79
N ALA A 3 -50.47 -57.77 29.87
CA ALA A 3 -49.80 -57.71 28.58
C ALA A 3 -48.44 -57.01 28.80
N ALA A 4 -47.36 -57.77 28.63
CA ALA A 4 -46.00 -57.28 28.62
C ALA A 4 -45.73 -56.62 27.28
N SER A 5 -45.68 -55.29 27.28
CA SER A 5 -45.19 -54.49 26.13
C SER A 5 -43.68 -54.60 26.03
N THR A 6 -43.21 -55.45 25.11
CA THR A 6 -41.80 -55.48 24.73
C THR A 6 -41.46 -54.20 23.95
N GLN A 7 -40.83 -53.26 24.60
CA GLN A 7 -40.20 -52.13 23.91
C GLN A 7 -39.00 -52.65 23.11
N MET A 8 -39.16 -52.68 21.79
CA MET A 8 -38.03 -52.91 20.88
C MET A 8 -37.16 -51.64 20.88
N TYR A 9 -36.06 -51.68 21.58
CA TYR A 9 -34.98 -50.70 21.39
C TYR A 9 -34.29 -50.98 20.07
N ALA A 10 -34.63 -50.26 19.03
CA ALA A 10 -33.87 -50.23 17.79
C ALA A 10 -32.50 -49.60 18.08
N GLY A 11 -31.54 -50.44 18.48
CA GLY A 11 -30.17 -49.98 18.66
C GLY A 11 -29.59 -49.54 17.30
N TRP A 12 -29.37 -48.25 17.13
CA TRP A 12 -28.65 -47.74 15.97
C TRP A 12 -27.23 -48.28 16.02
N ARG A 13 -26.93 -49.30 15.18
CA ARG A 13 -25.56 -49.74 14.98
C ARG A 13 -24.88 -48.72 14.08
N VAL A 14 -23.98 -47.92 14.63
CA VAL A 14 -23.08 -47.08 13.85
C VAL A 14 -22.11 -48.04 13.13
N VAL A 15 -22.38 -48.30 11.86
CA VAL A 15 -21.46 -49.05 11.00
C VAL A 15 -20.33 -48.10 10.59
N VAL A 16 -19.19 -48.22 11.26
CA VAL A 16 -18.00 -47.47 10.91
C VAL A 16 -17.26 -48.23 9.82
N ASP A 17 -17.39 -47.80 8.58
CA ASP A 17 -16.60 -48.32 7.47
C ASP A 17 -15.18 -47.72 7.50
N LYS A 18 -14.22 -48.61 7.82
CA LYS A 18 -12.79 -48.21 7.90
C LYS A 18 -12.23 -47.68 6.56
N ASN A 19 -12.77 -48.12 5.44
CA ASN A 19 -12.35 -47.67 4.12
C ASN A 19 -12.90 -46.27 3.84
N CYS A 20 -14.15 -46.03 4.24
CA CYS A 20 -14.73 -44.68 4.15
C CYS A 20 -13.94 -43.68 4.98
N ILE A 21 -13.54 -44.01 6.21
CA ILE A 21 -12.70 -43.14 7.05
C ILE A 21 -11.36 -42.86 6.39
N LYS A 22 -10.70 -43.85 5.80
CA LYS A 22 -9.43 -43.63 5.08
C LYS A 22 -9.60 -42.71 3.89
N ILE A 23 -10.65 -42.87 3.09
CA ILE A 23 -10.94 -42.03 1.94
C ILE A 23 -11.21 -40.58 2.40
N VAL A 24 -12.04 -40.39 3.44
CA VAL A 24 -12.38 -39.08 3.98
C VAL A 24 -11.14 -38.41 4.54
N SER A 25 -10.29 -39.09 5.33
CA SER A 25 -9.06 -38.51 5.88
C SER A 25 -8.05 -38.17 4.80
N SER A 26 -7.91 -38.97 3.75
CA SER A 26 -7.07 -38.70 2.59
C SER A 26 -7.55 -37.47 1.83
N ASN A 27 -8.86 -37.34 1.60
CA ASN A 27 -9.46 -36.19 0.94
C ASN A 27 -9.31 -34.92 1.76
N LEU A 28 -9.48 -34.99 3.10
CA LEU A 28 -9.25 -33.84 3.98
C LEU A 28 -7.78 -33.37 3.96
N ALA A 29 -6.84 -34.34 3.94
CA ALA A 29 -5.41 -33.99 3.83
C ALA A 29 -5.10 -33.33 2.47
N ALA A 30 -5.68 -33.83 1.38
CA ALA A 30 -5.53 -33.24 0.06
C ALA A 30 -6.16 -31.84 -0.01
N GLN A 31 -7.35 -31.65 0.54
CA GLN A 31 -8.00 -30.34 0.62
C GLN A 31 -7.14 -29.34 1.40
N LYS A 32 -6.63 -29.74 2.57
CA LYS A 32 -5.74 -28.86 3.37
C LYS A 32 -4.49 -28.44 2.60
N LEU A 33 -3.87 -29.37 1.88
CA LEU A 33 -2.71 -29.05 1.05
C LEU A 33 -3.05 -28.06 -0.07
N ILE A 34 -4.22 -28.23 -0.72
CA ILE A 34 -4.71 -27.33 -1.76
C ILE A 34 -4.97 -25.93 -1.18
N GLU A 35 -5.60 -25.85 -0.01
CA GLU A 35 -5.86 -24.59 0.70
C GLU A 35 -4.56 -23.88 1.07
N GLU A 36 -3.58 -24.60 1.61
CA GLU A 36 -2.26 -24.02 1.93
C GLU A 36 -1.55 -23.48 0.68
N GLN A 37 -1.59 -24.23 -0.42
CA GLN A 37 -1.02 -23.77 -1.70
C GLN A 37 -1.77 -22.57 -2.28
N HIS A 38 -3.10 -22.55 -2.15
CA HIS A 38 -3.93 -21.44 -2.61
C HIS A 38 -3.63 -20.18 -1.81
N ASN A 39 -3.57 -20.28 -0.49
CA ASN A 39 -3.24 -19.15 0.38
C ASN A 39 -1.83 -18.61 0.07
N ALA A 40 -0.82 -19.46 -0.11
CA ALA A 40 0.52 -19.03 -0.49
C ALA A 40 0.54 -18.32 -1.86
N ARG A 41 -0.32 -18.72 -2.80
CA ARG A 41 -0.48 -18.00 -4.08
C ARG A 41 -1.15 -16.66 -3.91
N LEU A 42 -2.20 -16.56 -3.08
CA LEU A 42 -2.88 -15.29 -2.79
C LEU A 42 -1.92 -14.30 -2.16
N ASP A 43 -1.11 -14.72 -1.20
CA ASP A 43 -0.10 -13.89 -0.57
C ASP A 43 0.93 -13.38 -1.58
N THR A 44 1.37 -14.26 -2.49
CA THR A 44 2.29 -13.87 -3.57
C THR A 44 1.66 -12.84 -4.52
N ILE A 45 0.36 -12.98 -4.83
CA ILE A 45 -0.38 -12.04 -5.66
C ILE A 45 -0.50 -10.69 -4.94
N ALA A 46 -0.86 -10.69 -3.65
CA ALA A 46 -0.95 -9.48 -2.85
C ALA A 46 0.38 -8.71 -2.82
N ALA A 47 1.50 -9.40 -2.58
CA ALA A 47 2.82 -8.78 -2.61
C ALA A 47 3.19 -8.20 -3.99
N LYS A 48 2.78 -8.86 -5.08
CA LYS A 48 2.98 -8.34 -6.44
C LYS A 48 2.12 -7.10 -6.70
N GLN A 49 0.87 -7.10 -6.25
CA GLN A 49 -0.04 -5.96 -6.38
C GLN A 49 0.51 -4.74 -5.63
N GLN A 50 0.96 -4.90 -4.39
CA GLN A 50 1.62 -3.82 -3.63
C GLN A 50 2.84 -3.25 -4.36
N LYS A 51 3.68 -4.11 -4.95
CA LYS A 51 4.83 -3.62 -5.75
C LYS A 51 4.39 -2.78 -6.94
N VAL A 52 3.38 -3.24 -7.68
CA VAL A 52 2.83 -2.50 -8.84
C VAL A 52 2.25 -1.16 -8.40
N GLU A 53 1.52 -1.14 -7.29
CA GLU A 53 0.97 0.08 -6.72
C GLU A 53 2.07 1.07 -6.34
N LEU A 54 3.10 0.62 -5.62
CA LEU A 54 4.26 1.44 -5.25
C LEU A 54 4.96 2.04 -6.47
N TYR A 55 5.18 1.24 -7.53
CA TYR A 55 5.75 1.76 -8.76
C TYR A 55 4.85 2.80 -9.42
N SER A 56 3.55 2.56 -9.48
CA SER A 56 2.58 3.48 -10.08
C SER A 56 2.55 4.82 -9.35
N VAL A 57 2.46 4.79 -8.02
CA VAL A 57 2.47 5.99 -7.17
C VAL A 57 3.80 6.74 -7.30
N SER A 58 4.92 6.01 -7.27
CA SER A 58 6.26 6.61 -7.44
C SER A 58 6.40 7.32 -8.78
N MET A 59 5.93 6.71 -9.86
CA MET A 59 5.97 7.33 -11.20
C MET A 59 5.07 8.57 -11.28
N ALA A 60 3.87 8.52 -10.68
CA ALA A 60 2.96 9.66 -10.63
C ALA A 60 3.58 10.84 -9.87
N THR A 61 4.17 10.56 -8.70
CA THR A 61 4.84 11.56 -7.86
C THR A 61 6.06 12.14 -8.58
N MET A 62 6.86 11.32 -9.26
CA MET A 62 7.99 11.77 -10.07
C MET A 62 7.56 12.73 -11.19
N LYS A 63 6.43 12.41 -11.85
CA LYS A 63 5.85 13.29 -12.88
C LYS A 63 5.46 14.65 -12.33
N GLU A 64 4.86 14.72 -11.14
CA GLU A 64 4.51 15.98 -10.49
C GLU A 64 5.76 16.76 -10.07
N LEU A 65 6.78 16.11 -9.51
CA LEU A 65 8.07 16.74 -9.20
C LEU A 65 8.76 17.31 -10.45
N TYR A 66 8.68 16.60 -11.57
CA TYR A 66 9.21 17.07 -12.86
C TYR A 66 8.47 18.32 -13.33
N LYS A 67 7.14 18.33 -13.24
CA LYS A 67 6.36 19.53 -13.56
C LYS A 67 6.75 20.72 -12.69
N LEU A 68 6.94 20.51 -11.39
CA LEU A 68 7.39 21.55 -10.45
C LEU A 68 8.77 22.08 -10.81
N SER A 69 9.73 21.20 -11.15
CA SER A 69 11.08 21.59 -11.53
C SER A 69 11.13 22.44 -12.81
N MET A 70 10.19 22.16 -13.74
CA MET A 70 10.05 22.92 -14.98
C MET A 70 9.32 24.26 -14.79
N GLN A 71 8.63 24.43 -13.68
CA GLN A 71 7.97 25.67 -13.37
C GLN A 71 8.99 26.68 -12.83
N ASN A 72 9.11 27.81 -13.52
CA ASN A 72 9.97 28.89 -13.06
C ASN A 72 9.36 29.48 -11.78
N ILE A 73 9.92 29.08 -10.61
CA ILE A 73 9.49 29.58 -9.30
C ILE A 73 10.12 30.96 -9.08
N SER A 74 9.86 31.91 -10.00
CA SER A 74 10.26 33.30 -9.87
C SER A 74 9.35 33.99 -8.86
N GLY A 75 9.93 34.64 -7.88
CA GLY A 75 9.20 35.43 -6.88
C GLY A 75 9.22 34.93 -5.46
N PHE A 76 9.90 33.80 -5.18
CA PHE A 76 10.04 33.28 -3.82
C PHE A 76 11.31 33.71 -3.08
N GLY A 77 12.20 34.51 -3.69
CA GLY A 77 13.42 34.98 -3.04
C GLY A 77 14.25 33.84 -2.40
N THR A 78 14.64 34.02 -1.13
CA THR A 78 15.38 33.02 -0.34
C THR A 78 14.58 31.77 -0.08
N GLU A 79 13.25 31.81 -0.06
CA GLU A 79 12.36 30.66 0.12
C GLU A 79 12.45 29.66 -1.05
N SER A 80 12.87 30.15 -2.24
CA SER A 80 13.09 29.29 -3.40
C SER A 80 14.13 28.20 -3.15
N LEU A 81 15.08 28.43 -2.26
CA LEU A 81 16.12 27.46 -1.87
C LEU A 81 15.50 26.33 -1.06
N TYR A 82 14.66 26.64 -0.08
CA TYR A 82 13.97 25.64 0.73
C TYR A 82 13.04 24.77 -0.12
N TYR A 83 12.32 25.37 -1.05
CA TYR A 83 11.45 24.61 -1.97
C TYR A 83 12.24 23.67 -2.89
N LYS A 84 13.41 24.10 -3.36
CA LYS A 84 14.31 23.26 -4.13
C LYS A 84 14.84 22.09 -3.29
N GLU A 85 15.20 22.35 -2.03
CA GLU A 85 15.72 21.34 -1.12
C GLU A 85 14.64 20.29 -0.80
N ILE A 86 13.42 20.71 -0.45
CA ILE A 86 12.28 19.81 -0.22
C ILE A 86 11.98 18.97 -1.48
N GLY A 87 11.95 19.62 -2.65
CA GLY A 87 11.74 18.93 -3.92
C GLY A 87 12.84 17.93 -4.25
N SER A 88 14.10 18.25 -3.95
CA SER A 88 15.24 17.35 -4.12
C SER A 88 15.14 16.15 -3.19
N CYS A 89 14.84 16.35 -1.91
CA CYS A 89 14.65 15.25 -0.95
C CYS A 89 13.52 14.33 -1.37
N ALA A 90 12.36 14.87 -1.76
CA ALA A 90 11.24 14.07 -2.26
C ALA A 90 11.61 13.28 -3.52
N PHE A 91 12.36 13.90 -4.44
CA PHE A 91 12.87 13.24 -5.64
C PHE A 91 13.80 12.07 -5.30
N ASP A 92 14.73 12.26 -4.36
CA ASP A 92 15.67 11.23 -3.95
C ASP A 92 14.95 10.05 -3.27
N ILE A 93 13.95 10.31 -2.43
CA ILE A 93 13.11 9.27 -1.83
C ILE A 93 12.47 8.44 -2.95
N ILE A 94 11.73 9.08 -3.84
CA ILE A 94 10.98 8.39 -4.90
C ILE A 94 11.90 7.66 -5.88
N ARG A 95 13.04 8.24 -6.21
CA ARG A 95 14.05 7.63 -7.10
C ARG A 95 14.60 6.32 -6.55
N ASN A 96 14.74 6.22 -5.23
CA ASN A 96 15.31 5.04 -4.57
C ASN A 96 14.28 3.93 -4.35
N VAL A 97 12.97 4.19 -4.50
CA VAL A 97 11.91 3.19 -4.31
C VAL A 97 12.13 1.91 -5.13
N PRO A 98 12.48 1.94 -6.43
CA PRO A 98 12.71 0.73 -7.21
C PRO A 98 13.82 -0.16 -6.65
N GLU A 99 14.91 0.43 -6.18
CA GLU A 99 16.04 -0.31 -5.58
C GLU A 99 15.64 -0.91 -4.23
N LEU A 100 14.88 -0.18 -3.43
CA LEU A 100 14.33 -0.67 -2.16
C LEU A 100 13.40 -1.87 -2.40
N ILE A 101 12.48 -1.79 -3.35
CA ILE A 101 11.60 -2.91 -3.73
C ILE A 101 12.42 -4.14 -4.15
N LYS A 102 13.47 -3.93 -4.94
CA LYS A 102 14.37 -5.00 -5.39
C LYS A 102 15.10 -5.65 -4.21
N THR A 103 15.54 -4.85 -3.26
CA THR A 103 16.23 -5.32 -2.04
C THR A 103 15.29 -6.09 -1.12
N VAL A 104 14.10 -5.54 -0.87
CA VAL A 104 13.04 -6.18 -0.08
C VAL A 104 12.62 -7.51 -0.70
N SER A 105 12.58 -7.59 -2.05
CA SER A 105 12.20 -8.82 -2.76
C SER A 105 13.15 -9.99 -2.53
N LYS A 106 14.35 -9.76 -2.01
CA LYS A 106 15.34 -10.80 -1.64
C LYS A 106 15.16 -11.31 -0.21
N ALA A 107 14.36 -10.64 0.62
CA ALA A 107 14.12 -11.02 2.00
C ALA A 107 13.13 -12.19 2.11
N LYS A 108 13.00 -12.81 3.31
CA LYS A 108 11.97 -13.81 3.59
C LYS A 108 10.58 -13.19 3.40
N PHE A 109 9.62 -13.98 2.92
CA PHE A 109 8.29 -13.50 2.52
C PHE A 109 7.58 -12.67 3.61
N THR A 110 7.60 -13.14 4.88
CA THR A 110 6.99 -12.42 6.01
C THR A 110 7.57 -11.01 6.19
N ASN A 111 8.91 -10.89 6.05
CA ASN A 111 9.59 -9.61 6.14
C ASN A 111 9.34 -8.74 4.90
N GLN A 112 9.13 -9.37 3.72
CA GLN A 112 8.78 -8.63 2.51
C GLN A 112 7.48 -7.86 2.65
N LEU A 113 6.43 -8.51 3.16
CA LEU A 113 5.12 -7.87 3.30
C LEU A 113 5.19 -6.68 4.24
N TYR A 114 5.83 -6.85 5.40
CA TYR A 114 6.04 -5.77 6.36
C TYR A 114 6.81 -4.59 5.74
N CYS A 115 7.98 -4.87 5.13
CA CYS A 115 8.78 -3.82 4.49
C CYS A 115 8.08 -3.13 3.33
N LEU A 116 7.25 -3.84 2.56
CA LEU A 116 6.46 -3.23 1.47
C LEU A 116 5.36 -2.32 2.02
N THR A 117 4.75 -2.67 3.15
CA THR A 117 3.76 -1.83 3.82
C THR A 117 4.38 -0.54 4.35
N GLU A 118 5.52 -0.63 5.04
CA GLU A 118 6.26 0.54 5.53
C GLU A 118 6.74 1.43 4.37
N LEU A 119 7.29 0.83 3.31
CA LEU A 119 7.68 1.56 2.11
C LEU A 119 6.48 2.23 1.44
N GLY A 120 5.30 1.57 1.47
CA GLY A 120 4.04 2.12 0.99
C GLY A 120 3.65 3.38 1.75
N GLY A 121 3.72 3.35 3.09
CA GLY A 121 3.49 4.53 3.94
C GLY A 121 4.40 5.69 3.54
N LEU A 122 5.71 5.45 3.46
CA LEU A 122 6.70 6.48 3.09
C LEU A 122 6.42 7.09 1.70
N VAL A 123 6.07 6.27 0.71
CA VAL A 123 5.76 6.75 -0.65
C VAL A 123 4.48 7.58 -0.65
N MET A 124 3.44 7.17 0.07
CA MET A 124 2.18 7.90 0.17
C MET A 124 2.37 9.25 0.89
N GLU A 125 3.11 9.28 1.99
CA GLU A 125 3.44 10.52 2.70
C GLU A 125 4.23 11.47 1.80
N THR A 126 5.22 10.95 1.05
CA THR A 126 5.99 11.75 0.09
C THR A 126 5.09 12.29 -1.02
N GLN A 127 4.16 11.50 -1.55
CA GLN A 127 3.18 11.94 -2.55
C GLN A 127 2.30 13.06 -2.00
N GLN A 128 1.82 12.91 -0.76
CA GLN A 128 0.99 13.92 -0.11
C GLN A 128 1.75 15.24 0.10
N LEU A 129 3.00 15.14 0.53
CA LEU A 129 3.89 16.30 0.67
C LEU A 129 4.10 17.02 -0.67
N VAL A 130 4.36 16.28 -1.74
CA VAL A 130 4.49 16.82 -3.09
C VAL A 130 3.18 17.46 -3.56
N GLY A 131 2.04 16.82 -3.31
CA GLY A 131 0.72 17.38 -3.64
C GLY A 131 0.44 18.69 -2.92
N ASN A 132 0.74 18.78 -1.64
CA ASN A 132 0.64 20.03 -0.86
C ASN A 132 1.57 21.10 -1.42
N PHE A 133 2.78 20.73 -1.78
CA PHE A 133 3.75 21.63 -2.39
C PHE A 133 3.27 22.18 -3.74
N VAL A 134 2.73 21.32 -4.61
CA VAL A 134 2.09 21.72 -5.88
C VAL A 134 0.98 22.75 -5.64
N ASN A 135 0.13 22.49 -4.66
CA ASN A 135 -0.98 23.37 -4.31
C ASN A 135 -0.48 24.74 -3.82
N ILE A 136 0.56 24.77 -2.98
CA ILE A 136 1.18 26.03 -2.52
C ILE A 136 1.73 26.80 -3.71
N VAL A 137 2.48 26.16 -4.59
CA VAL A 137 3.08 26.83 -5.77
C VAL A 137 2.00 27.34 -6.71
N ASN A 138 0.93 26.58 -6.97
CA ASN A 138 -0.14 26.99 -7.85
C ASN A 138 -0.97 28.14 -7.26
N ASN A 139 -1.26 28.10 -5.96
CA ASN A 139 -2.02 29.13 -5.26
C ASN A 139 -1.20 30.41 -5.06
N ALA A 140 0.14 30.31 -5.05
CA ALA A 140 1.03 31.43 -4.97
C ALA A 140 1.21 32.17 -6.31
N ARG A 141 0.79 31.58 -7.42
CA ARG A 141 0.71 32.22 -8.72
C ARG A 141 -0.53 33.10 -8.81
N ILE A 142 -0.38 34.38 -8.41
CA ILE A 142 -1.46 35.35 -8.63
C ILE A 142 -1.38 35.81 -10.08
N PRO A 143 -2.49 35.75 -10.84
CA PRO A 143 -2.50 36.12 -12.26
C PRO A 143 -2.44 37.63 -12.52
N ASN A 144 -2.08 38.49 -11.55
CA ASN A 144 -2.09 39.93 -11.74
C ASN A 144 -0.71 40.56 -11.45
N PRO A 145 0.11 40.80 -12.49
CA PRO A 145 1.42 41.46 -12.33
C PRO A 145 1.33 42.93 -11.90
N LEU A 146 0.12 43.53 -11.86
CA LEU A 146 -0.09 44.94 -11.58
C LEU A 146 -0.46 45.25 -10.12
N LYS A 147 -0.67 44.29 -9.25
CA LYS A 147 -0.87 44.47 -7.82
C LYS A 147 0.28 43.85 -7.04
N GLY A 148 1.39 44.60 -6.95
CA GLY A 148 2.59 44.23 -6.21
C GLY A 148 2.46 44.32 -4.68
N GLU A 149 1.26 44.22 -4.12
CA GLU A 149 1.06 44.26 -2.68
C GLU A 149 0.48 42.94 -2.16
N GLY A 150 1.19 42.31 -1.23
CA GLY A 150 0.61 41.31 -0.35
C GLY A 150 0.85 39.82 -0.69
N THR A 151 1.69 39.50 -1.66
CA THR A 151 1.91 38.11 -2.06
C THR A 151 2.86 37.33 -1.14
N ALA A 152 3.84 37.98 -0.55
CA ALA A 152 4.80 37.37 0.36
C ALA A 152 4.19 37.07 1.75
N GLU A 153 3.40 38.01 2.28
CA GLU A 153 2.78 37.84 3.60
C GLU A 153 1.68 36.75 3.64
N LYS A 154 0.86 36.63 2.57
CA LYS A 154 -0.12 35.56 2.48
C LYS A 154 0.52 34.15 2.33
N LYS A 155 1.72 34.09 1.75
CA LYS A 155 2.47 32.82 1.60
C LYS A 155 3.07 32.38 2.92
N LEU A 156 3.56 33.26 3.74
CA LEU A 156 4.11 32.97 5.06
C LEU A 156 3.04 32.48 6.05
N SER A 157 1.80 32.98 5.95
CA SER A 157 0.71 32.54 6.82
C SER A 157 0.21 31.11 6.54
N LEU A 158 0.45 30.59 5.33
CA LEU A 158 0.09 29.22 4.94
C LEU A 158 1.15 28.18 5.35
N ILE A 159 2.36 28.61 5.65
CA ILE A 159 3.48 27.75 6.06
C ILE A 159 3.51 27.58 7.60
N HIS A 160 2.82 28.43 8.34
CA HIS A 160 2.77 28.42 9.81
C HIS A 160 1.55 27.67 10.40
N ILE A 161 0.80 26.91 9.57
CA ILE A 161 -0.21 25.96 10.02
C ILE A 161 0.34 24.54 9.85
#